data_c8df3fe84a2aad467209337c4cf2a5d8
#
_entry.id   c8df3fe84a2aad467209337c4cf2a5d8
#
_cell.length_a   1.000
_cell.length_b   1.000
_cell.length_c   1.000
_cell.angle_alpha   90.00
_cell.angle_beta   90.00
_cell.angle_gamma   90.00
#
_symmetry.space_group_name_H-M   'P 1'
#
loop_
_entity.id
_entity.type
_entity.pdbx_description
1 polymer ?
#
loop_
_entity_poly.entity_id
_entity_poly.type
_entity_poly.pdbx_seq_one_letter_code
_entity_poly.pdbx_strand_id
1 'polypeptide(L)'
;MMASTARRRMARDHLQNRPKRIGEDVIFTNNNRKREFFTRGEPRGTYDYSRYRSTKSDTSVVWLLIGANAMVYLAWQEPENFRTMRTHFLVSESALANGYWHTALTAAFSHNSFNHLFGNMFTLYFFGRDVALACGGAYLLNLYLVGGVVASLAHVGYERYERRKRRPHVGFFDKREHDSFFSWFDERMDKIARLAAPASLGASGAVNAIIAMSVLMMPHRKIYLYGILPLESWVFGAIFLLRDYIGLGTNDGVGHSAHLGGAATGALAFLLRNGRMMR
;
A
#
# COMPACT_ATOMS: atom_id res chain seq x y z
N MET A 1 -27.65 -72.12 -9.02
CA MET A 1 -26.31 -71.60 -8.59
C MET A 1 -26.04 -70.11 -8.91
N MET A 2 -27.02 -69.38 -9.49
CA MET A 2 -26.86 -67.95 -9.87
C MET A 2 -27.42 -66.93 -8.88
N ALA A 3 -28.20 -67.33 -7.87
CA ALA A 3 -28.79 -66.37 -6.91
C ALA A 3 -27.87 -65.98 -5.74
N SER A 4 -26.77 -66.72 -5.52
CA SER A 4 -25.83 -66.47 -4.39
C SER A 4 -24.82 -65.35 -4.68
N THR A 5 -24.46 -65.18 -5.94
CA THR A 5 -23.47 -64.17 -6.38
C THR A 5 -24.02 -62.75 -6.41
N ALA A 6 -25.29 -62.57 -6.74
CA ALA A 6 -25.96 -61.26 -6.76
C ALA A 6 -26.13 -60.67 -5.34
N ARG A 7 -26.51 -61.54 -4.36
CA ARG A 7 -26.61 -61.08 -2.94
C ARG A 7 -25.28 -60.69 -2.32
N ARG A 8 -24.18 -61.32 -2.71
CA ARG A 8 -22.84 -60.96 -2.22
C ARG A 8 -22.30 -59.67 -2.84
N ARG A 9 -22.69 -59.32 -4.08
CA ARG A 9 -22.35 -58.05 -4.70
C ARG A 9 -23.11 -56.88 -4.04
N MET A 10 -24.43 -57.00 -3.82
CA MET A 10 -25.21 -55.97 -3.14
C MET A 10 -24.75 -55.71 -1.70
N ALA A 11 -24.33 -56.75 -0.96
CA ALA A 11 -23.80 -56.57 0.39
C ALA A 11 -22.42 -55.90 0.41
N ARG A 12 -21.57 -56.07 -0.63
CA ARG A 12 -20.30 -55.38 -0.74
C ARG A 12 -20.47 -53.90 -1.10
N ASP A 13 -21.41 -53.57 -1.99
CA ASP A 13 -21.69 -52.20 -2.39
C ASP A 13 -22.30 -51.38 -1.23
N HIS A 14 -23.05 -52.02 -0.34
CA HIS A 14 -23.60 -51.38 0.86
C HIS A 14 -22.55 -51.10 1.97
N LEU A 15 -21.43 -51.88 1.97
CA LEU A 15 -20.34 -51.67 2.95
C LEU A 15 -19.29 -50.67 2.47
N GLN A 16 -19.20 -50.43 1.14
CA GLN A 16 -18.28 -49.40 0.60
C GLN A 16 -18.83 -47.98 0.65
N ASN A 17 -20.14 -47.81 0.83
CA ASN A 17 -20.79 -46.48 0.90
C ASN A 17 -21.13 -46.01 2.33
N ARG A 18 -20.54 -46.60 3.36
CA ARG A 18 -20.66 -46.01 4.73
C ARG A 18 -19.69 -44.84 4.84
N PRO A 19 -20.17 -43.61 5.19
CA PRO A 19 -19.30 -42.47 5.45
C PRO A 19 -18.44 -42.80 6.67
N LYS A 20 -17.11 -42.73 6.52
CA LYS A 20 -16.18 -42.78 7.63
C LYS A 20 -16.31 -41.47 8.39
N ARG A 21 -16.83 -41.50 9.60
CA ARG A 21 -16.72 -40.38 10.53
C ARG A 21 -15.29 -40.32 11.05
N ILE A 22 -14.55 -39.31 10.63
CA ILE A 22 -13.30 -38.89 11.27
C ILE A 22 -13.53 -37.41 11.57
N GLY A 23 -13.86 -37.10 12.83
CA GLY A 23 -14.01 -35.73 13.32
C GLY A 23 -14.93 -34.86 12.47
N GLU A 24 -16.19 -34.86 12.70
CA GLU A 24 -17.27 -33.97 12.21
C GLU A 24 -17.31 -33.53 10.73
N ASP A 25 -16.41 -34.02 9.85
CA ASP A 25 -16.38 -33.67 8.42
C ASP A 25 -16.80 -34.87 7.55
N VAL A 26 -17.93 -34.72 6.87
CA VAL A 26 -18.39 -35.70 5.87
C VAL A 26 -17.82 -35.31 4.51
N ILE A 27 -16.78 -36.03 4.05
CA ILE A 27 -16.20 -35.83 2.72
C ILE A 27 -16.91 -36.75 1.75
N PHE A 28 -17.70 -36.20 0.83
CA PHE A 28 -18.20 -36.92 -0.34
C PHE A 28 -17.22 -36.73 -1.51
N THR A 29 -16.50 -37.77 -1.85
CA THR A 29 -15.73 -37.81 -3.10
C THR A 29 -16.63 -38.38 -4.23
N ASN A 30 -17.16 -37.50 -5.07
CA ASN A 30 -17.71 -37.91 -6.36
C ASN A 30 -17.08 -37.01 -7.44
N ASN A 31 -16.42 -37.65 -8.40
CA ASN A 31 -15.82 -37.01 -9.56
C ASN A 31 -16.91 -36.30 -10.40
N ASN A 32 -16.74 -35.03 -10.67
CA ASN A 32 -17.53 -34.15 -11.54
C ASN A 32 -18.72 -33.42 -10.88
N ARG A 33 -18.47 -32.55 -9.95
CA ARG A 33 -19.05 -31.21 -9.68
C ARG A 33 -18.77 -30.85 -8.25
N LYS A 34 -17.78 -29.98 -8.01
CA LYS A 34 -17.61 -29.35 -6.70
C LYS A 34 -18.82 -28.44 -6.43
N ARG A 35 -19.83 -28.95 -5.73
CA ARG A 35 -20.80 -28.14 -5.01
C ARG A 35 -20.26 -28.00 -3.60
N GLU A 36 -19.68 -26.85 -3.30
CA GLU A 36 -19.32 -26.49 -1.93
C GLU A 36 -20.62 -26.26 -1.15
N PHE A 37 -20.95 -27.18 -0.27
CA PHE A 37 -21.98 -26.97 0.73
C PHE A 37 -21.33 -26.21 1.90
N PHE A 38 -21.76 -24.98 2.13
CA PHE A 38 -21.42 -24.24 3.33
C PHE A 38 -22.03 -24.94 4.55
N THR A 39 -21.20 -25.46 5.44
CA THR A 39 -21.64 -25.93 6.75
C THR A 39 -22.03 -24.74 7.61
N ARG A 40 -23.24 -24.79 8.16
CA ARG A 40 -23.78 -23.82 9.13
C ARG A 40 -22.96 -23.94 10.43
N GLY A 41 -21.92 -23.10 10.62
CA GLY A 41 -21.13 -23.12 11.84
C GLY A 41 -19.74 -22.53 11.77
N GLU A 42 -19.25 -22.12 10.59
CA GLU A 42 -17.97 -21.41 10.54
C GLU A 42 -18.10 -20.02 11.23
N PRO A 43 -17.15 -19.64 12.09
CA PRO A 43 -17.18 -18.31 12.71
C PRO A 43 -17.15 -17.27 11.59
N ARG A 44 -18.12 -16.34 11.59
CA ARG A 44 -18.16 -15.18 10.68
C ARG A 44 -16.86 -14.38 10.85
N GLY A 45 -15.85 -14.70 10.10
CA GLY A 45 -14.52 -14.06 10.21
C GLY A 45 -13.39 -14.78 9.49
N THR A 46 -13.58 -16.01 9.02
CA THR A 46 -12.59 -16.67 8.15
C THR A 46 -12.72 -16.09 6.75
N TYR A 47 -11.78 -15.22 6.39
CA TYR A 47 -11.72 -14.65 5.03
C TYR A 47 -11.34 -15.72 4.05
N ASP A 48 -12.18 -15.93 3.06
CA ASP A 48 -11.89 -16.81 1.94
C ASP A 48 -10.84 -16.15 1.03
N TYR A 49 -9.58 -16.39 1.35
CA TYR A 49 -8.45 -16.04 0.49
C TYR A 49 -8.48 -16.76 -0.87
N SER A 50 -9.34 -17.78 -1.05
CA SER A 50 -9.38 -18.57 -2.28
C SER A 50 -9.77 -17.71 -3.48
N ARG A 51 -10.63 -16.73 -3.28
CA ARG A 51 -11.06 -15.77 -4.32
C ARG A 51 -9.91 -14.93 -4.88
N TYR A 52 -8.89 -14.66 -4.06
CA TYR A 52 -7.76 -13.81 -4.43
C TYR A 52 -6.43 -14.56 -4.52
N ARG A 53 -6.41 -15.85 -4.21
CA ARG A 53 -5.17 -16.64 -4.15
C ARG A 53 -4.48 -16.69 -5.51
N SER A 54 -3.32 -16.06 -5.61
CA SER A 54 -2.43 -16.20 -6.75
C SER A 54 -1.78 -17.58 -6.72
N THR A 55 -1.68 -18.23 -7.89
CA THR A 55 -0.89 -19.46 -8.07
C THR A 55 0.61 -19.25 -7.84
N LYS A 56 1.07 -17.98 -7.81
CA LYS A 56 2.44 -17.54 -7.56
C LYS A 56 2.49 -16.67 -6.29
N SER A 57 1.99 -17.18 -5.16
CA SER A 57 2.05 -16.48 -3.88
C SER A 57 3.48 -16.50 -3.34
N ASP A 58 4.27 -15.51 -3.75
CA ASP A 58 5.65 -15.32 -3.28
C ASP A 58 5.71 -14.14 -2.31
N THR A 59 5.92 -14.44 -1.03
CA THR A 59 6.07 -13.42 0.02
C THR A 59 7.52 -12.99 0.24
N SER A 60 8.49 -13.54 -0.50
CA SER A 60 9.91 -13.16 -0.40
C SER A 60 10.13 -11.68 -0.74
N VAL A 61 9.29 -11.12 -1.62
CA VAL A 61 9.31 -9.70 -1.99
C VAL A 61 9.07 -8.78 -0.79
N VAL A 62 8.28 -9.20 0.21
CA VAL A 62 8.09 -8.43 1.45
C VAL A 62 9.43 -8.25 2.17
N TRP A 63 10.18 -9.34 2.32
CA TRP A 63 11.50 -9.31 2.95
C TRP A 63 12.54 -8.55 2.12
N LEU A 64 12.47 -8.67 0.79
CA LEU A 64 13.31 -7.87 -0.12
C LEU A 64 13.09 -6.37 0.09
N LEU A 65 11.82 -5.93 0.14
CA LEU A 65 11.48 -4.52 0.37
C LEU A 65 11.90 -4.04 1.76
N ILE A 66 11.68 -4.87 2.82
CA ILE A 66 12.13 -4.56 4.17
C ILE A 66 13.66 -4.42 4.20
N GLY A 67 14.38 -5.36 3.60
CA GLY A 67 15.85 -5.33 3.51
C GLY A 67 16.37 -4.10 2.77
N ALA A 68 15.75 -3.74 1.63
CA ALA A 68 16.13 -2.55 0.86
C ALA A 68 15.95 -1.26 1.68
N ASN A 69 14.82 -1.12 2.39
CA ASN A 69 14.58 0.02 3.28
C ASN A 69 15.59 0.08 4.44
N ALA A 70 15.88 -1.07 5.05
CA ALA A 70 16.88 -1.16 6.12
C ALA A 70 18.28 -0.77 5.63
N MET A 71 18.69 -1.23 4.44
CA MET A 71 19.98 -0.86 3.84
C MET A 71 20.09 0.64 3.56
N VAL A 72 19.04 1.25 3.01
CA VAL A 72 19.01 2.70 2.78
C VAL A 72 19.04 3.46 4.11
N TYR A 73 18.33 2.97 5.15
CA TYR A 73 18.40 3.57 6.48
C TYR A 73 19.81 3.50 7.08
N LEU A 74 20.51 2.37 6.95
CA LEU A 74 21.89 2.25 7.40
C LEU A 74 22.82 3.19 6.63
N ALA A 75 22.61 3.35 5.31
CA ALA A 75 23.39 4.31 4.52
C ALA A 75 23.20 5.76 4.99
N TRP A 76 22.03 6.12 5.55
CA TRP A 76 21.79 7.42 6.17
C TRP A 76 22.53 7.63 7.48
N GLN A 77 22.94 6.57 8.19
CA GLN A 77 23.68 6.68 9.46
C GLN A 77 25.17 7.00 9.25
N GLU A 78 25.69 6.77 8.04
CA GLU A 78 27.10 7.03 7.73
C GLU A 78 27.30 8.51 7.35
N PRO A 79 28.09 9.27 8.11
CA PRO A 79 28.35 10.71 7.86
C PRO A 79 28.90 10.97 6.45
N GLU A 80 29.72 10.09 5.93
CA GLU A 80 30.32 10.20 4.59
C GLU A 80 29.27 10.17 3.47
N ASN A 81 28.17 9.44 3.68
CA ASN A 81 27.09 9.32 2.72
C ASN A 81 26.10 10.49 2.76
N PHE A 82 26.13 11.36 3.77
CA PHE A 82 25.10 12.37 4.03
C PHE A 82 24.78 13.22 2.80
N ARG A 83 25.80 13.72 2.10
CA ARG A 83 25.63 14.54 0.89
C ARG A 83 24.92 13.77 -0.23
N THR A 84 25.37 12.53 -0.49
CA THR A 84 24.80 11.66 -1.51
C THR A 84 23.34 11.30 -1.18
N MET A 85 23.07 10.90 0.07
CA MET A 85 21.74 10.55 0.51
C MET A 85 20.79 11.75 0.42
N ARG A 86 21.23 12.93 0.84
CA ARG A 86 20.42 14.14 0.72
C ARG A 86 20.11 14.54 -0.73
N THR A 87 21.05 14.32 -1.66
CA THR A 87 20.89 14.68 -3.07
C THR A 87 20.00 13.68 -3.82
N HIS A 88 20.13 12.38 -3.50
CA HIS A 88 19.56 11.32 -4.33
C HIS A 88 18.42 10.52 -3.66
N PHE A 89 18.17 10.74 -2.36
CA PHE A 89 17.18 9.98 -1.58
C PHE A 89 16.15 10.87 -0.85
N LEU A 90 16.11 12.17 -1.20
CA LEU A 90 15.07 13.11 -0.79
C LEU A 90 14.38 13.67 -2.03
N VAL A 91 13.05 13.68 -2.01
CA VAL A 91 12.28 14.33 -3.07
C VAL A 91 11.89 15.74 -2.66
N SER A 92 12.06 16.69 -3.57
CA SER A 92 11.61 18.07 -3.42
C SER A 92 11.32 18.69 -4.79
N GLU A 93 10.62 19.82 -4.82
CA GLU A 93 10.39 20.54 -6.07
C GLU A 93 11.73 20.97 -6.72
N SER A 94 12.70 21.40 -5.91
CA SER A 94 14.02 21.77 -6.41
C SER A 94 14.80 20.58 -6.98
N ALA A 95 14.71 19.40 -6.34
CA ALA A 95 15.36 18.20 -6.86
C ALA A 95 14.79 17.83 -8.26
N LEU A 96 13.47 17.81 -8.39
CA LEU A 96 12.81 17.48 -9.65
C LEU A 96 13.12 18.54 -10.74
N ALA A 97 13.12 19.83 -10.40
CA ALA A 97 13.45 20.92 -11.32
C ALA A 97 14.90 20.87 -11.82
N ASN A 98 15.83 20.33 -11.01
CA ASN A 98 17.23 20.13 -11.38
C ASN A 98 17.49 18.79 -12.06
N GLY A 99 16.43 18.06 -12.46
CA GLY A 99 16.57 16.81 -13.22
C GLY A 99 16.77 15.54 -12.36
N TYR A 100 16.72 15.62 -11.03
CA TYR A 100 16.84 14.45 -10.14
C TYR A 100 15.51 13.69 -10.02
N TRP A 101 14.92 13.30 -11.15
CA TRP A 101 13.62 12.60 -11.20
C TRP A 101 13.60 11.27 -10.46
N HIS A 102 14.75 10.58 -10.38
CA HIS A 102 14.86 9.33 -9.63
C HIS A 102 14.54 9.50 -8.14
N THR A 103 14.65 10.72 -7.59
CA THR A 103 14.31 11.00 -6.19
C THR A 103 12.84 10.76 -5.88
N ALA A 104 11.95 10.83 -6.87
CA ALA A 104 10.55 10.46 -6.68
C ALA A 104 10.37 8.99 -6.28
N LEU A 105 11.30 8.12 -6.70
CA LEU A 105 11.32 6.71 -6.35
C LEU A 105 12.20 6.42 -5.12
N THR A 106 13.43 6.94 -5.10
CA THR A 106 14.41 6.60 -4.07
C THR A 106 14.02 7.15 -2.68
N ALA A 107 13.31 8.29 -2.64
CA ALA A 107 12.77 8.83 -1.39
C ALA A 107 11.82 7.85 -0.67
N ALA A 108 11.13 6.96 -1.41
CA ALA A 108 10.26 5.95 -0.84
C ALA A 108 10.99 4.84 -0.05
N PHE A 109 12.32 4.82 -0.07
CA PHE A 109 13.15 3.89 0.72
C PHE A 109 13.85 4.58 1.90
N SER A 110 13.74 5.90 2.02
CA SER A 110 14.43 6.70 3.04
C SER A 110 13.62 6.83 4.32
N HIS A 111 14.32 6.87 5.47
CA HIS A 111 13.71 7.05 6.77
C HIS A 111 14.57 7.98 7.64
N ASN A 112 13.93 8.93 8.33
CA ASN A 112 14.59 9.90 9.18
C ASN A 112 14.89 9.38 10.61
N SER A 113 14.23 8.29 11.03
CA SER A 113 14.42 7.71 12.37
C SER A 113 14.12 6.23 12.36
N PHE A 114 14.65 5.51 13.37
CA PHE A 114 14.36 4.10 13.55
C PHE A 114 12.86 3.83 13.77
N ASN A 115 12.18 4.66 14.56
CA ASN A 115 10.74 4.50 14.80
C ASN A 115 9.93 4.65 13.51
N HIS A 116 10.34 5.57 12.63
CA HIS A 116 9.72 5.76 11.32
C HIS A 116 9.95 4.53 10.41
N LEU A 117 11.17 4.02 10.35
CA LEU A 117 11.48 2.77 9.65
C LEU A 117 10.67 1.60 10.20
N PHE A 118 10.73 1.38 11.51
CA PHE A 118 10.07 0.25 12.17
C PHE A 118 8.55 0.24 11.90
N GLY A 119 7.88 1.39 12.09
CA GLY A 119 6.44 1.51 11.83
C GLY A 119 6.07 1.17 10.38
N ASN A 120 6.85 1.67 9.40
CA ASN A 120 6.63 1.36 7.99
C ASN A 120 6.88 -0.12 7.69
N MET A 121 7.98 -0.69 8.18
CA MET A 121 8.33 -2.10 7.91
C MET A 121 7.38 -3.07 8.60
N PHE A 122 6.94 -2.75 9.82
CA PHE A 122 5.92 -3.51 10.52
C PHE A 122 4.61 -3.54 9.71
N THR A 123 4.16 -2.39 9.26
CA THR A 123 2.95 -2.27 8.44
C THR A 123 3.11 -2.97 7.09
N LEU A 124 4.25 -2.79 6.42
CA LEU A 124 4.57 -3.47 5.17
C LEU A 124 4.56 -4.99 5.32
N TYR A 125 5.06 -5.52 6.44
CA TYR A 125 5.07 -6.96 6.70
C TYR A 125 3.65 -7.52 6.70
N PHE A 126 2.72 -6.93 7.45
CA PHE A 126 1.36 -7.46 7.56
C PHE A 126 0.54 -7.23 6.29
N PHE A 127 0.40 -5.99 5.85
CA PHE A 127 -0.43 -5.65 4.69
C PHE A 127 0.22 -6.06 3.36
N GLY A 128 1.55 -5.98 3.26
CA GLY A 128 2.29 -6.43 2.08
C GLY A 128 2.19 -7.94 1.87
N ARG A 129 2.24 -8.71 2.96
CA ARG A 129 2.02 -10.15 2.89
C ARG A 129 0.63 -10.49 2.35
N ASP A 130 -0.40 -9.78 2.77
CA ASP A 130 -1.76 -9.99 2.25
C ASP A 130 -1.83 -9.76 0.74
N VAL A 131 -1.27 -8.64 0.27
CA VAL A 131 -1.23 -8.31 -1.16
C VAL A 131 -0.38 -9.33 -1.93
N ALA A 132 0.76 -9.76 -1.39
CA ALA A 132 1.61 -10.78 -2.02
C ALA A 132 0.89 -12.13 -2.14
N LEU A 133 0.19 -12.58 -1.11
CA LEU A 133 -0.58 -13.82 -1.11
C LEU A 133 -1.76 -13.77 -2.09
N ALA A 134 -2.44 -12.62 -2.16
CA ALA A 134 -3.62 -12.44 -2.99
C ALA A 134 -3.30 -12.13 -4.46
N CYS A 135 -2.24 -11.37 -4.72
CA CYS A 135 -1.93 -10.80 -6.04
C CYS A 135 -0.60 -11.29 -6.62
N GLY A 136 0.27 -11.87 -5.79
CA GLY A 136 1.63 -12.28 -6.14
C GLY A 136 2.69 -11.23 -5.79
N GLY A 137 3.94 -11.69 -5.57
CA GLY A 137 5.05 -10.84 -5.15
C GLY A 137 5.39 -9.74 -6.16
N ALA A 138 5.39 -10.05 -7.46
CA ALA A 138 5.63 -9.04 -8.50
C ALA A 138 4.60 -7.91 -8.50
N TYR A 139 3.33 -8.23 -8.20
CA TYR A 139 2.29 -7.22 -8.06
C TYR A 139 2.54 -6.31 -6.86
N LEU A 140 2.91 -6.89 -5.71
CA LEU A 140 3.29 -6.14 -4.52
C LEU A 140 4.46 -5.18 -4.81
N LEU A 141 5.51 -5.67 -5.49
CA LEU A 141 6.66 -4.85 -5.86
C LEU A 141 6.23 -3.65 -6.71
N ASN A 142 5.47 -3.91 -7.77
CA ASN A 142 4.96 -2.83 -8.64
C ASN A 142 4.09 -1.83 -7.88
N LEU A 143 3.20 -2.31 -7.00
CA LEU A 143 2.35 -1.45 -6.18
C LEU A 143 3.18 -0.56 -5.24
N TYR A 144 4.23 -1.11 -4.63
CA TYR A 144 5.16 -0.35 -3.78
C TYR A 144 5.88 0.74 -4.58
N LEU A 145 6.47 0.39 -5.73
CA LEU A 145 7.25 1.32 -6.55
C LEU A 145 6.37 2.43 -7.14
N VAL A 146 5.23 2.08 -7.74
CA VAL A 146 4.30 3.05 -8.32
C VAL A 146 3.65 3.89 -7.22
N GLY A 147 3.22 3.27 -6.12
CA GLY A 147 2.68 3.96 -4.96
C GLY A 147 3.65 4.97 -4.37
N GLY A 148 4.94 4.61 -4.26
CA GLY A 148 6.00 5.50 -3.79
C GLY A 148 6.21 6.71 -4.71
N VAL A 149 6.28 6.49 -6.02
CA VAL A 149 6.43 7.56 -7.01
C VAL A 149 5.23 8.50 -6.99
N VAL A 150 4.01 7.97 -7.05
CA VAL A 150 2.79 8.80 -7.05
C VAL A 150 2.66 9.58 -5.74
N ALA A 151 2.97 8.97 -4.59
CA ALA A 151 2.98 9.65 -3.30
C ALA A 151 3.98 10.81 -3.26
N SER A 152 5.20 10.59 -3.75
CA SER A 152 6.23 11.63 -3.84
C SER A 152 5.78 12.80 -4.71
N LEU A 153 5.20 12.51 -5.88
CA LEU A 153 4.69 13.54 -6.78
C LEU A 153 3.47 14.27 -6.20
N ALA A 154 2.57 13.56 -5.52
CA ALA A 154 1.43 14.15 -4.82
C ALA A 154 1.89 15.12 -3.72
N HIS A 155 2.92 14.74 -2.96
CA HIS A 155 3.52 15.60 -1.94
C HIS A 155 4.09 16.88 -2.54
N VAL A 156 4.97 16.76 -3.54
CA VAL A 156 5.59 17.92 -4.20
C VAL A 156 4.54 18.82 -4.85
N GLY A 157 3.53 18.22 -5.49
CA GLY A 157 2.41 18.96 -6.09
C GLY A 157 1.58 19.74 -5.08
N TYR A 158 1.28 19.12 -3.92
CA TYR A 158 0.55 19.76 -2.84
C TYR A 158 1.34 20.89 -2.20
N GLU A 159 2.62 20.68 -1.90
CA GLU A 159 3.52 21.73 -1.37
C GLU A 159 3.61 22.93 -2.32
N ARG A 160 3.69 22.68 -3.61
CA ARG A 160 3.66 23.74 -4.63
C ARG A 160 2.34 24.51 -4.63
N TYR A 161 1.21 23.78 -4.51
CA TYR A 161 -0.12 24.40 -4.42
C TYR A 161 -0.25 25.30 -3.18
N GLU A 162 0.12 24.79 -2.00
CA GLU A 162 0.07 25.57 -0.74
C GLU A 162 0.96 26.81 -0.79
N ARG A 163 2.17 26.72 -1.33
CA ARG A 163 3.03 27.88 -1.51
C ARG A 163 2.41 28.94 -2.42
N ARG A 164 1.76 28.53 -3.50
CA ARG A 164 1.07 29.47 -4.39
C ARG A 164 -0.07 30.17 -3.68
N LYS A 165 -0.84 29.45 -2.87
CA LYS A 165 -1.96 29.97 -2.10
C LYS A 165 -1.53 31.00 -1.04
N ARG A 166 -0.37 30.76 -0.41
CA ARG A 166 0.20 31.63 0.64
C ARG A 166 0.87 32.89 0.08
N ARG A 167 1.05 33.00 -1.23
CA ARG A 167 1.57 34.24 -1.82
C ARG A 167 0.56 35.36 -1.60
N PRO A 168 0.98 36.50 -1.00
CA PRO A 168 0.09 37.66 -0.98
C PRO A 168 -0.26 38.00 -2.42
N HIS A 169 -1.54 38.17 -2.71
CA HIS A 169 -1.98 38.88 -3.91
C HIS A 169 -1.34 40.29 -3.80
N VAL A 170 -0.22 40.48 -4.46
CA VAL A 170 0.31 41.82 -4.70
C VAL A 170 -0.76 42.52 -5.54
N GLY A 171 -1.46 43.46 -4.88
CA GLY A 171 -2.64 44.11 -5.41
C GLY A 171 -2.39 44.69 -6.80
N PHE A 172 -3.47 44.72 -7.50
CA PHE A 172 -3.73 45.33 -8.78
C PHE A 172 -3.08 46.71 -8.93
N PHE A 173 -1.77 46.78 -9.12
CA PHE A 173 -1.08 47.94 -9.68
C PHE A 173 -0.70 47.63 -11.13
N ASP A 174 -1.02 48.57 -11.99
CA ASP A 174 -0.99 48.55 -13.43
C ASP A 174 0.18 47.79 -14.04
N LYS A 175 -0.14 46.88 -14.90
CA LYS A 175 0.71 45.86 -15.53
C LYS A 175 1.76 46.42 -16.51
N ARG A 176 1.86 47.75 -16.68
CA ARG A 176 2.58 48.35 -17.83
C ARG A 176 3.96 48.94 -17.55
N GLU A 177 4.35 49.16 -16.30
CA GLU A 177 5.69 49.75 -15.97
C GLU A 177 6.56 48.93 -15.03
N HIS A 178 6.16 47.69 -14.69
CA HIS A 178 6.79 46.91 -13.62
C HIS A 178 7.73 45.79 -14.11
N ASP A 179 8.11 45.78 -15.39
CA ASP A 179 8.40 44.51 -16.07
C ASP A 179 9.83 43.96 -15.97
N SER A 180 10.78 44.65 -15.31
CA SER A 180 12.14 44.09 -15.32
C SER A 180 12.68 43.74 -13.90
N PHE A 181 12.57 44.65 -12.95
CA PHE A 181 13.15 44.46 -11.62
C PHE A 181 12.29 43.56 -10.72
N PHE A 182 10.98 43.73 -10.73
CA PHE A 182 10.10 42.97 -9.85
C PHE A 182 9.88 41.55 -10.39
N SER A 183 9.83 41.35 -11.69
CA SER A 183 9.81 39.99 -12.27
C SER A 183 11.08 39.19 -11.93
N TRP A 184 12.25 39.84 -12.01
CA TRP A 184 13.53 39.25 -11.57
C TRP A 184 13.57 38.98 -10.07
N PHE A 185 13.03 39.88 -9.26
CA PHE A 185 12.94 39.70 -7.80
C PHE A 185 12.00 38.56 -7.43
N ASP A 186 10.83 38.51 -8.05
CA ASP A 186 9.85 37.44 -7.85
C ASP A 186 10.41 36.09 -8.30
N GLU A 187 11.08 36.02 -9.45
CA GLU A 187 11.73 34.80 -9.90
C GLU A 187 12.82 34.33 -8.93
N ARG A 188 13.59 35.27 -8.40
CA ARG A 188 14.65 34.97 -7.44
C ARG A 188 14.10 34.55 -6.07
N MET A 189 13.03 35.18 -5.61
CA MET A 189 12.33 34.79 -4.38
C MET A 189 11.67 33.44 -4.55
N ASP A 190 11.12 33.12 -5.73
CA ASP A 190 10.61 31.80 -6.06
C ASP A 190 11.70 30.73 -6.06
N LYS A 191 12.86 31.03 -6.57
CA LYS A 191 14.01 30.12 -6.55
C LYS A 191 14.47 29.85 -5.12
N ILE A 192 14.55 30.90 -4.29
CA ILE A 192 14.88 30.77 -2.85
C ILE A 192 13.81 29.96 -2.13
N ALA A 193 12.54 30.23 -2.36
CA ALA A 193 11.44 29.48 -1.75
C ALA A 193 11.42 28.00 -2.16
N ARG A 194 11.78 27.70 -3.41
CA ARG A 194 11.95 26.31 -3.89
C ARG A 194 13.14 25.60 -3.22
N LEU A 195 14.25 26.33 -3.01
CA LEU A 195 15.41 25.77 -2.32
C LEU A 195 15.16 25.54 -0.82
N ALA A 196 14.31 26.36 -0.23
CA ALA A 196 13.87 26.23 1.17
C ALA A 196 12.68 25.28 1.35
N ALA A 197 12.11 24.75 0.24
CA ALA A 197 11.00 23.82 0.33
C ALA A 197 11.41 22.57 1.11
N PRO A 198 10.56 22.10 2.03
CA PRO A 198 10.86 20.90 2.79
C PRO A 198 11.02 19.71 1.82
N ALA A 199 12.09 18.96 2.02
CA ALA A 199 12.30 17.70 1.30
C ALA A 199 11.52 16.60 2.00
N SER A 200 10.86 15.73 1.24
CA SER A 200 10.13 14.60 1.76
C SER A 200 10.91 13.30 1.59
N LEU A 201 10.71 12.41 2.53
CA LEU A 201 11.23 11.05 2.52
C LEU A 201 10.26 10.11 3.24
N GLY A 202 10.29 8.85 2.92
CA GLY A 202 9.58 7.80 3.64
C GLY A 202 8.85 6.81 2.75
N ALA A 203 8.88 5.56 3.18
CA ALA A 203 8.11 4.48 2.55
C ALA A 203 6.60 4.62 2.77
N SER A 204 6.16 5.53 3.65
CA SER A 204 4.78 5.61 4.12
C SER A 204 3.76 5.79 3.00
N GLY A 205 4.08 6.55 1.95
CA GLY A 205 3.22 6.69 0.78
C GLY A 205 3.03 5.36 0.02
N ALA A 206 4.11 4.62 -0.23
CA ALA A 206 4.06 3.27 -0.83
C ALA A 206 3.31 2.28 0.08
N VAL A 207 3.56 2.34 1.39
CA VAL A 207 2.87 1.52 2.39
C VAL A 207 1.39 1.82 2.44
N ASN A 208 0.98 3.10 2.34
CA ASN A 208 -0.43 3.48 2.26
C ASN A 208 -1.14 2.95 0.99
N ALA A 209 -0.43 2.85 -0.15
CA ALA A 209 -0.98 2.17 -1.33
C ALA A 209 -1.27 0.69 -1.04
N ILE A 210 -0.38 0.02 -0.34
CA ILE A 210 -0.53 -1.39 0.06
C ILE A 210 -1.66 -1.55 1.08
N ILE A 211 -1.75 -0.67 2.08
CA ILE A 211 -2.85 -0.65 3.06
C ILE A 211 -4.18 -0.50 2.34
N ALA A 212 -4.33 0.51 1.48
CA ALA A 212 -5.58 0.76 0.77
C ALA A 212 -5.99 -0.44 -0.09
N MET A 213 -5.06 -1.06 -0.83
CA MET A 213 -5.31 -2.28 -1.59
C MET A 213 -5.76 -3.43 -0.69
N SER A 214 -5.07 -3.69 0.43
CA SER A 214 -5.39 -4.77 1.37
C SER A 214 -6.74 -4.55 2.06
N VAL A 215 -7.03 -3.31 2.49
CA VAL A 215 -8.30 -2.94 3.12
C VAL A 215 -9.48 -3.17 2.16
N LEU A 216 -9.35 -2.73 0.90
CA LEU A 216 -10.40 -2.90 -0.10
C LEU A 216 -10.60 -4.35 -0.53
N MET A 217 -9.54 -5.18 -0.51
CA MET A 217 -9.66 -6.61 -0.74
C MET A 217 -10.36 -7.33 0.42
N MET A 218 -10.12 -6.91 1.65
CA MET A 218 -10.56 -7.59 2.87
C MET A 218 -11.15 -6.59 3.89
N PRO A 219 -12.27 -5.93 3.57
CA PRO A 219 -12.80 -4.81 4.37
C PRO A 219 -13.22 -5.21 5.79
N HIS A 220 -13.71 -6.43 5.97
CA HIS A 220 -14.20 -6.91 7.28
C HIS A 220 -13.17 -7.71 8.08
N ARG A 221 -11.91 -7.81 7.60
CA ARG A 221 -10.85 -8.47 8.37
C ARG A 221 -10.60 -7.72 9.68
N LYS A 222 -10.41 -8.45 10.77
CA LYS A 222 -10.05 -7.85 12.06
C LYS A 222 -8.57 -7.52 12.11
N ILE A 223 -8.28 -6.26 12.40
CA ILE A 223 -6.94 -5.75 12.70
C ILE A 223 -6.90 -5.48 14.19
N TYR A 224 -5.95 -6.07 14.90
CA TYR A 224 -5.81 -5.88 16.35
C TYR A 224 -4.87 -4.70 16.60
N LEU A 225 -5.47 -3.53 16.91
CA LEU A 225 -4.70 -2.35 17.28
C LEU A 225 -4.03 -2.59 18.64
N TYR A 226 -2.71 -2.39 18.68
CA TYR A 226 -1.87 -2.73 19.85
C TYR A 226 -2.01 -4.19 20.33
N GLY A 227 -2.45 -5.11 19.45
CA GLY A 227 -2.69 -6.51 19.79
C GLY A 227 -3.93 -6.78 20.64
N ILE A 228 -4.70 -5.76 21.01
CA ILE A 228 -5.81 -5.85 21.97
C ILE A 228 -7.15 -5.47 21.33
N LEU A 229 -7.24 -4.32 20.67
CA LEU A 229 -8.50 -3.77 20.18
C LEU A 229 -8.79 -4.25 18.75
N PRO A 230 -9.79 -5.13 18.54
CA PRO A 230 -10.16 -5.59 17.20
C PRO A 230 -10.95 -4.52 16.45
N LEU A 231 -10.39 -4.00 15.38
CA LEU A 231 -11.06 -3.10 14.43
C LEU A 231 -11.28 -3.81 13.09
N GLU A 232 -12.38 -3.52 12.42
CA GLU A 232 -12.53 -3.92 11.03
C GLU A 232 -11.57 -3.14 10.13
N SER A 233 -11.01 -3.81 9.14
CA SER A 233 -10.01 -3.26 8.24
C SER A 233 -10.49 -1.97 7.55
N TRP A 234 -11.78 -1.89 7.14
CA TRP A 234 -12.33 -0.67 6.55
C TRP A 234 -12.40 0.50 7.55
N VAL A 235 -12.70 0.24 8.83
CA VAL A 235 -12.70 1.27 9.90
C VAL A 235 -11.30 1.80 10.11
N PHE A 236 -10.30 0.90 10.18
CA PHE A 236 -8.90 1.27 10.27
C PHE A 236 -8.49 2.16 9.09
N GLY A 237 -8.80 1.76 7.85
CA GLY A 237 -8.50 2.54 6.66
C GLY A 237 -9.19 3.91 6.65
N ALA A 238 -10.46 3.98 7.06
CA ALA A 238 -11.21 5.23 7.13
C ALA A 238 -10.61 6.21 8.15
N ILE A 239 -10.20 5.72 9.34
CA ILE A 239 -9.55 6.55 10.37
C ILE A 239 -8.23 7.13 9.84
N PHE A 240 -7.41 6.30 9.18
CA PHE A 240 -6.13 6.76 8.61
C PHE A 240 -6.33 7.80 7.51
N LEU A 241 -7.27 7.56 6.58
CA LEU A 241 -7.57 8.53 5.51
C LEU A 241 -8.10 9.85 6.07
N LEU A 242 -9.00 9.78 7.07
CA LEU A 242 -9.55 10.97 7.73
C LEU A 242 -8.47 11.76 8.46
N ARG A 243 -7.59 11.08 9.19
CA ARG A 243 -6.42 11.72 9.83
C ARG A 243 -5.55 12.45 8.83
N ASP A 244 -5.23 11.81 7.71
CA ASP A 244 -4.38 12.42 6.69
C ASP A 244 -5.10 13.56 5.95
N TYR A 245 -6.41 13.47 5.76
CA TYR A 245 -7.20 14.56 5.19
C TYR A 245 -7.25 15.80 6.11
N ILE A 246 -7.50 15.60 7.40
CA ILE A 246 -7.51 16.68 8.40
C ILE A 246 -6.10 17.27 8.58
N GLY A 247 -5.06 16.44 8.49
CA GLY A 247 -3.67 16.86 8.61
C GLY A 247 -3.12 17.64 7.41
N LEU A 248 -3.88 17.73 6.30
CA LEU A 248 -3.44 18.54 5.16
C LEU A 248 -3.21 20.00 5.57
N GLY A 249 -2.04 20.52 5.24
CA GLY A 249 -1.64 21.90 5.56
C GLY A 249 -1.16 22.10 6.99
N THR A 250 -1.15 21.08 7.85
CA THR A 250 -0.47 21.13 9.16
C THR A 250 1.05 21.02 9.00
N ASN A 251 1.78 21.49 10.00
CA ASN A 251 3.23 21.44 9.99
C ASN A 251 3.76 20.49 11.08
N ASP A 252 3.17 19.30 11.14
CA ASP A 252 3.47 18.26 12.13
C ASP A 252 4.58 17.29 11.70
N GLY A 253 5.22 17.56 10.55
CA GLY A 253 6.28 16.72 9.99
C GLY A 253 5.79 15.43 9.31
N VAL A 254 4.46 15.28 9.12
CA VAL A 254 3.86 14.13 8.45
C VAL A 254 3.51 14.48 7.00
N GLY A 255 3.89 13.62 6.08
CA GLY A 255 3.59 13.78 4.65
C GLY A 255 2.16 13.36 4.28
N HIS A 256 1.14 14.03 4.85
CA HIS A 256 -0.28 13.68 4.66
C HIS A 256 -0.70 13.60 3.19
N SER A 257 -0.23 14.53 2.36
CA SER A 257 -0.50 14.51 0.92
C SER A 257 0.15 13.32 0.20
N ALA A 258 1.35 12.88 0.64
CA ALA A 258 1.97 11.65 0.15
C ALA A 258 1.15 10.42 0.55
N HIS A 259 0.66 10.37 1.79
CA HIS A 259 -0.18 9.27 2.28
C HIS A 259 -1.47 9.14 1.46
N LEU A 260 -2.17 10.25 1.21
CA LEU A 260 -3.38 10.29 0.40
C LEU A 260 -3.11 9.90 -1.06
N GLY A 261 -2.00 10.37 -1.65
CA GLY A 261 -1.57 9.98 -2.99
C GLY A 261 -1.28 8.49 -3.10
N GLY A 262 -0.62 7.92 -2.10
CA GLY A 262 -0.40 6.48 -1.98
C GLY A 262 -1.71 5.70 -1.86
N ALA A 263 -2.59 6.10 -0.93
CA ALA A 263 -3.89 5.45 -0.73
C ALA A 263 -4.76 5.48 -2.00
N ALA A 264 -4.80 6.60 -2.71
CA ALA A 264 -5.49 6.72 -4.00
C ALA A 264 -4.93 5.74 -5.05
N THR A 265 -3.59 5.57 -5.08
CA THR A 265 -2.93 4.60 -5.97
C THR A 265 -3.37 3.17 -5.64
N GLY A 266 -3.41 2.79 -4.36
CA GLY A 266 -3.86 1.47 -3.92
C GLY A 266 -5.33 1.21 -4.24
N ALA A 267 -6.19 2.22 -4.05
CA ALA A 267 -7.60 2.14 -4.41
C ALA A 267 -7.79 1.97 -5.93
N LEU A 268 -7.08 2.74 -6.74
CA LEU A 268 -7.11 2.60 -8.19
C LEU A 268 -6.62 1.21 -8.64
N ALA A 269 -5.53 0.72 -8.05
CA ALA A 269 -4.99 -0.60 -8.34
C ALA A 269 -6.02 -1.72 -8.04
N PHE A 270 -6.78 -1.59 -6.94
CA PHE A 270 -7.88 -2.48 -6.60
C PHE A 270 -9.00 -2.44 -7.65
N LEU A 271 -9.45 -1.26 -8.05
CA LEU A 271 -10.51 -1.09 -9.05
C LEU A 271 -10.11 -1.66 -10.42
N LEU A 272 -8.89 -1.40 -10.88
CA LEU A 272 -8.38 -1.93 -12.14
C LEU A 272 -8.26 -3.45 -12.14
N ARG A 273 -7.89 -4.05 -11.00
CA ARG A 273 -7.82 -5.50 -10.86
C ARG A 273 -9.22 -6.13 -10.87
N ASN A 274 -10.16 -5.59 -10.10
CA ASN A 274 -11.52 -6.14 -10.05
C ASN A 274 -12.29 -5.93 -11.36
N GLY A 275 -12.10 -4.81 -12.04
CA GLY A 275 -12.68 -4.59 -13.35
C GLY A 275 -12.21 -5.57 -14.43
N ARG A 276 -11.00 -6.16 -14.29
CA ARG A 276 -10.50 -7.24 -15.16
C ARG A 276 -11.08 -8.61 -14.81
N MET A 277 -11.49 -8.84 -13.56
CA MET A 277 -12.10 -10.12 -13.14
C MET A 277 -13.59 -10.19 -13.43
N MET A 278 -14.24 -9.07 -13.74
CA MET A 278 -15.66 -8.98 -14.10
C MET A 278 -15.90 -9.01 -15.63
N ARG A 279 -14.86 -9.07 -16.44
CA ARG A 279 -14.90 -9.26 -17.89
C ARG A 279 -14.45 -10.68 -18.23
#